data_1e4172e274360e13feaa07dca14b481e
#
_entry.id   1e4172e274360e13feaa07dca14b481e
#
_cell.length_a   1.000
_cell.length_b   1.000
_cell.length_c   1.000
_cell.angle_alpha   90.00
_cell.angle_beta   90.00
_cell.angle_gamma   90.00
#
_symmetry.space_group_name_H-M   'P 1'
#
loop_
_entity.id
_entity.type
_entity.pdbx_description
1 polymer ?
#
loop_
_entity_poly.entity_id
_entity_poly.type
_entity_poly.pdbx_seq_one_letter_code
_entity_poly.pdbx_strand_id
1 'polypeptide(L)'
;LSDRKVQVAGSSLLWAVVLTATKLIVGLFTGSLGILAEALHSALDLLAAGVTLYAVRQSARPADRDHPFGHGKFENFSAFVETLLLVLTSVWILWEAQERLRDPAFAGPRTSVWGFLVIGFAIWVDWHRSRALARVARETGSQALEADALHFQSDILSSAAVLLGLGGAALGLPQADPIAAVVVALVVLHVAWGLIRRSVHALLDRAPEGVADDVRKRVQAVTGVEEVDSVRVRTSGPDLHAEVVVRLDGGRPLTWAHDVTDRVEAAVKEGYPEARVTVHAEPLSPAEAPSEEDRETDSLP
;
A
#
# COMPACT_ATOMS: atom_id res chain seq x y z
N LEU A 1 8.96 7.67 -13.19
CA LEU A 1 8.56 7.21 -11.85
C LEU A 1 8.65 5.68 -11.71
N SER A 2 8.22 4.91 -12.73
CA SER A 2 8.30 3.44 -12.73
C SER A 2 9.71 2.91 -12.50
N ASP A 3 10.72 3.49 -13.14
CA ASP A 3 12.13 3.09 -12.98
C ASP A 3 12.63 3.27 -11.54
N ARG A 4 12.18 4.31 -10.84
CA ARG A 4 12.53 4.52 -9.42
C ARG A 4 11.93 3.46 -8.51
N LYS A 5 10.68 3.04 -8.75
CA LYS A 5 10.04 1.95 -8.01
C LYS A 5 10.82 0.66 -8.17
N VAL A 6 11.14 0.29 -9.41
CA VAL A 6 11.93 -0.92 -9.73
C VAL A 6 13.32 -0.88 -9.12
N GLN A 7 13.99 0.28 -9.17
CA GLN A 7 15.34 0.43 -8.58
C GLN A 7 15.32 0.24 -7.06
N VAL A 8 14.37 0.88 -6.35
CA VAL A 8 14.31 0.76 -4.89
C VAL A 8 13.91 -0.65 -4.45
N ALA A 9 12.93 -1.28 -5.13
CA ALA A 9 12.56 -2.67 -4.86
C ALA A 9 13.71 -3.63 -5.18
N GLY A 10 14.45 -3.41 -6.27
CA GLY A 10 15.64 -4.20 -6.62
C GLY A 10 16.78 -4.05 -5.61
N SER A 11 17.01 -2.83 -5.10
CA SER A 11 17.99 -2.62 -4.02
C SER A 11 17.56 -3.27 -2.72
N SER A 12 16.25 -3.25 -2.39
CA SER A 12 15.68 -3.94 -1.24
C SER A 12 15.93 -5.45 -1.33
N LEU A 13 15.64 -6.05 -2.48
CA LEU A 13 15.90 -7.47 -2.73
C LEU A 13 17.40 -7.83 -2.58
N LEU A 14 18.30 -6.98 -3.10
CA LEU A 14 19.76 -7.21 -2.97
C LEU A 14 20.17 -7.24 -1.49
N TRP A 15 19.70 -6.29 -0.68
CA TRP A 15 19.98 -6.28 0.76
C TRP A 15 19.36 -7.48 1.48
N ALA A 16 18.19 -7.97 1.06
CA ALA A 16 17.61 -9.20 1.59
C ALA A 16 18.52 -10.41 1.32
N VAL A 17 19.08 -10.53 0.11
CA VAL A 17 20.07 -11.58 -0.22
C VAL A 17 21.29 -11.47 0.69
N VAL A 18 21.84 -10.26 0.86
CA VAL A 18 23.04 -10.03 1.70
C VAL A 18 22.76 -10.41 3.15
N LEU A 19 21.62 -9.99 3.72
CA LEU A 19 21.24 -10.33 5.10
C LEU A 19 21.05 -11.82 5.28
N THR A 20 20.29 -12.47 4.40
CA THR A 20 20.03 -13.92 4.47
C THR A 20 21.35 -14.71 4.37
N ALA A 21 22.20 -14.35 3.42
CA ALA A 21 23.50 -15.00 3.25
C ALA A 21 24.39 -14.80 4.48
N THR A 22 24.45 -13.58 5.02
CA THR A 22 25.27 -13.27 6.23
C THR A 22 24.79 -14.08 7.43
N LYS A 23 23.48 -14.10 7.70
CA LYS A 23 22.90 -14.89 8.81
C LYS A 23 23.15 -16.38 8.63
N LEU A 24 22.99 -16.91 7.42
CA LEU A 24 23.21 -18.32 7.10
C LEU A 24 24.70 -18.71 7.33
N ILE A 25 25.61 -17.91 6.79
CA ILE A 25 27.05 -18.15 6.94
C ILE A 25 27.44 -18.13 8.43
N VAL A 26 27.05 -17.08 9.16
CA VAL A 26 27.38 -16.96 10.60
C VAL A 26 26.70 -18.09 11.39
N GLY A 27 25.48 -18.47 11.09
CA GLY A 27 24.74 -19.55 11.74
C GLY A 27 25.44 -20.91 11.56
N LEU A 28 25.90 -21.20 10.34
CA LEU A 28 26.64 -22.44 10.03
C LEU A 28 28.04 -22.48 10.74
N PHE A 29 28.79 -21.38 10.70
CA PHE A 29 30.10 -21.32 11.33
C PHE A 29 30.06 -21.39 12.87
N THR A 30 29.03 -20.77 13.48
CA THR A 30 28.87 -20.77 14.94
C THR A 30 28.12 -21.98 15.48
N GLY A 31 27.43 -22.74 14.60
CA GLY A 31 26.51 -23.81 14.99
C GLY A 31 25.32 -23.32 15.80
N SER A 32 25.01 -22.04 15.75
CA SER A 32 23.91 -21.42 16.50
C SER A 32 22.55 -21.65 15.81
N LEU A 33 21.72 -22.51 16.42
CA LEU A 33 20.35 -22.76 15.94
C LEU A 33 19.50 -21.48 15.91
N GLY A 34 19.72 -20.53 16.84
CA GLY A 34 19.02 -19.24 16.85
C GLY A 34 19.35 -18.40 15.61
N ILE A 35 20.64 -18.31 15.22
CA ILE A 35 21.04 -17.57 14.01
C ILE A 35 20.57 -18.29 12.75
N LEU A 36 20.53 -19.63 12.73
CA LEU A 36 19.97 -20.38 11.62
C LEU A 36 18.44 -20.18 11.47
N ALA A 37 17.72 -20.11 12.59
CA ALA A 37 16.28 -19.76 12.57
C ALA A 37 16.06 -18.34 12.02
N GLU A 38 16.88 -17.38 12.41
CA GLU A 38 16.89 -16.01 11.87
C GLU A 38 17.23 -15.97 10.36
N ALA A 39 18.14 -16.85 9.90
CA ALA A 39 18.44 -16.98 8.47
C ALA A 39 17.25 -17.52 7.68
N LEU A 40 16.49 -18.46 8.25
CA LEU A 40 15.26 -18.98 7.64
C LEU A 40 14.18 -17.91 7.56
N HIS A 41 13.99 -17.11 8.62
CA HIS A 41 13.08 -15.96 8.62
C HIS A 41 13.48 -14.96 7.51
N SER A 42 14.73 -14.57 7.43
CA SER A 42 15.21 -13.68 6.36
C SER A 42 15.10 -14.28 4.95
N ALA A 43 15.03 -15.61 4.79
CA ALA A 43 14.74 -16.22 3.51
C ALA A 43 13.25 -16.02 3.11
N LEU A 44 12.33 -15.95 4.07
CA LEU A 44 10.93 -15.60 3.81
C LEU A 44 10.81 -14.12 3.41
N ASP A 45 11.56 -13.23 4.07
CA ASP A 45 11.62 -11.80 3.73
C ASP A 45 12.18 -11.59 2.31
N LEU A 46 13.15 -12.41 1.91
CA LEU A 46 13.69 -12.43 0.55
C LEU A 46 12.61 -12.80 -0.49
N LEU A 47 11.75 -13.78 -0.18
CA LEU A 47 10.61 -14.12 -1.03
C LEU A 47 9.61 -12.97 -1.13
N ALA A 48 9.27 -12.33 0.01
CA ALA A 48 8.38 -11.17 0.04
C ALA A 48 8.92 -10.02 -0.84
N ALA A 49 10.19 -9.63 -0.66
CA ALA A 49 10.85 -8.61 -1.48
C ALA A 49 10.88 -8.99 -2.98
N GLY A 50 10.98 -10.28 -3.30
CA GLY A 50 10.87 -10.81 -4.65
C GLY A 50 9.48 -10.61 -5.25
N VAL A 51 8.43 -10.85 -4.48
CA VAL A 51 7.03 -10.62 -4.87
C VAL A 51 6.79 -9.13 -5.12
N THR A 52 7.27 -8.25 -4.24
CA THR A 52 7.18 -6.79 -4.42
C THR A 52 7.87 -6.34 -5.70
N LEU A 53 9.11 -6.77 -5.95
CA LEU A 53 9.82 -6.42 -7.17
C LEU A 53 9.10 -6.92 -8.43
N TYR A 54 8.57 -8.14 -8.39
CA TYR A 54 7.77 -8.69 -9.49
C TYR A 54 6.51 -7.85 -9.74
N ALA A 55 5.75 -7.55 -8.67
CA ALA A 55 4.52 -6.77 -8.76
C ALA A 55 4.77 -5.36 -9.31
N VAL A 56 5.80 -4.66 -8.82
CA VAL A 56 6.18 -3.33 -9.30
C VAL A 56 6.61 -3.36 -10.78
N ARG A 57 7.32 -4.41 -11.22
CA ARG A 57 7.67 -4.58 -12.64
C ARG A 57 6.45 -4.87 -13.51
N GLN A 58 5.55 -5.70 -13.03
CA GLN A 58 4.32 -6.00 -13.76
C GLN A 58 3.40 -4.79 -13.84
N SER A 59 3.22 -4.06 -12.74
CA SER A 59 2.36 -2.87 -12.72
C SER A 59 2.79 -1.79 -13.71
N ALA A 60 4.08 -1.72 -14.03
CA ALA A 60 4.63 -0.79 -15.02
C ALA A 60 4.34 -1.19 -16.49
N ARG A 61 3.79 -2.37 -16.74
CA ARG A 61 3.44 -2.80 -18.11
C ARG A 61 2.19 -2.06 -18.60
N PRO A 62 2.19 -1.62 -19.86
CA PRO A 62 1.00 -1.03 -20.45
C PRO A 62 -0.15 -2.05 -20.54
N ALA A 63 -1.35 -1.55 -20.80
CA ALA A 63 -2.50 -2.38 -21.11
C ALA A 63 -2.21 -3.32 -22.30
N ASP A 64 -2.71 -4.55 -22.22
CA ASP A 64 -2.62 -5.58 -23.25
C ASP A 64 -4.00 -6.23 -23.46
N ARG A 65 -4.05 -7.30 -24.27
CA ARG A 65 -5.30 -8.00 -24.59
C ARG A 65 -5.96 -8.66 -23.37
N ASP A 66 -5.15 -9.18 -22.45
CA ASP A 66 -5.64 -9.90 -21.27
C ASP A 66 -5.96 -8.93 -20.13
N HIS A 67 -5.26 -7.77 -20.07
CA HIS A 67 -5.44 -6.72 -19.08
C HIS A 67 -5.68 -5.35 -19.75
N PRO A 68 -6.89 -5.11 -20.31
CA PRO A 68 -7.20 -3.88 -21.06
C PRO A 68 -7.10 -2.60 -20.23
N PHE A 69 -7.25 -2.69 -18.89
CA PHE A 69 -7.11 -1.57 -17.96
C PHE A 69 -5.68 -1.38 -17.40
N GLY A 70 -4.72 -2.18 -17.91
CA GLY A 70 -3.34 -2.18 -17.43
C GLY A 70 -3.12 -3.12 -16.24
N HIS A 71 -1.91 -3.09 -15.72
CA HIS A 71 -1.44 -4.05 -14.71
C HIS A 71 -1.30 -3.44 -13.31
N GLY A 72 -1.81 -2.22 -13.08
CA GLY A 72 -1.64 -1.48 -11.81
C GLY A 72 -2.07 -2.26 -10.56
N LYS A 73 -3.12 -3.09 -10.67
CA LYS A 73 -3.63 -3.91 -9.54
C LYS A 73 -2.64 -4.96 -9.03
N PHE A 74 -1.57 -5.29 -9.77
CA PHE A 74 -0.50 -6.14 -9.24
C PHE A 74 0.15 -5.54 -7.98
N GLU A 75 0.27 -4.21 -7.89
CA GLU A 75 0.77 -3.57 -6.66
C GLU A 75 -0.21 -3.72 -5.48
N ASN A 76 -1.51 -3.56 -5.73
CA ASN A 76 -2.52 -3.74 -4.68
C ASN A 76 -2.57 -5.20 -4.18
N PHE A 77 -2.44 -6.16 -5.10
CA PHE A 77 -2.41 -7.58 -4.76
C PHE A 77 -1.14 -7.96 -3.97
N SER A 78 0.03 -7.46 -4.37
CA SER A 78 1.28 -7.64 -3.63
C SER A 78 1.18 -7.08 -2.21
N ALA A 79 0.68 -5.85 -2.07
CA ALA A 79 0.47 -5.22 -0.77
C ALA A 79 -0.49 -6.04 0.12
N PHE A 80 -1.54 -6.61 -0.46
CA PHE A 80 -2.46 -7.50 0.26
C PHE A 80 -1.73 -8.76 0.76
N VAL A 81 -0.96 -9.43 -0.11
CA VAL A 81 -0.23 -10.67 0.24
C VAL A 81 0.80 -10.39 1.33
N GLU A 82 1.61 -9.34 1.19
CA GLU A 82 2.61 -8.97 2.20
C GLU A 82 1.98 -8.61 3.55
N THR A 83 0.88 -7.85 3.52
CA THR A 83 0.17 -7.51 4.76
C THR A 83 -0.45 -8.73 5.41
N LEU A 84 -0.95 -9.70 4.62
CA LEU A 84 -1.44 -10.97 5.15
C LEU A 84 -0.32 -11.76 5.85
N LEU A 85 0.89 -11.79 5.26
CA LEU A 85 2.05 -12.41 5.89
C LEU A 85 2.41 -11.71 7.21
N LEU A 86 2.37 -10.37 7.28
CA LEU A 86 2.57 -9.62 8.52
C LEU A 86 1.53 -9.97 9.59
N VAL A 87 0.27 -10.13 9.23
CA VAL A 87 -0.77 -10.56 10.16
C VAL A 87 -0.49 -11.98 10.68
N LEU A 88 -0.17 -12.92 9.79
CA LEU A 88 0.11 -14.31 10.16
C LEU A 88 1.32 -14.41 11.10
N THR A 89 2.42 -13.71 10.79
CA THR A 89 3.62 -13.69 11.63
C THR A 89 3.34 -13.04 12.99
N SER A 90 2.58 -11.95 13.03
CA SER A 90 2.20 -11.30 14.29
C SER A 90 1.32 -12.20 15.17
N VAL A 91 0.37 -12.92 14.59
CA VAL A 91 -0.46 -13.90 15.31
C VAL A 91 0.41 -15.04 15.86
N TRP A 92 1.37 -15.53 15.06
CA TRP A 92 2.30 -16.55 15.52
C TRP A 92 3.19 -16.05 16.67
N ILE A 93 3.70 -14.82 16.60
CA ILE A 93 4.47 -14.20 17.70
C ILE A 93 3.64 -14.09 18.98
N LEU A 94 2.35 -13.72 18.88
CA LEU A 94 1.45 -13.66 20.03
C LEU A 94 1.25 -15.03 20.68
N TRP A 95 1.09 -16.05 19.86
CA TRP A 95 0.94 -17.42 20.33
C TRP A 95 2.22 -17.92 21.04
N GLU A 96 3.37 -17.74 20.43
CA GLU A 96 4.69 -18.08 21.00
C GLU A 96 4.97 -17.32 22.30
N ALA A 97 4.68 -16.01 22.33
CA ALA A 97 4.88 -15.20 23.53
C ALA A 97 3.95 -15.67 24.68
N GLN A 98 2.70 -16.09 24.35
CA GLN A 98 1.78 -16.64 25.35
C GLN A 98 2.29 -17.96 25.94
N GLU A 99 2.87 -18.86 25.12
CA GLU A 99 3.45 -20.10 25.60
C GLU A 99 4.64 -19.83 26.55
N ARG A 100 5.54 -18.92 26.18
CA ARG A 100 6.68 -18.52 27.02
C ARG A 100 6.24 -17.88 28.34
N LEU A 101 5.17 -17.08 28.36
CA LEU A 101 4.64 -16.47 29.58
C LEU A 101 4.01 -17.51 30.54
N ARG A 102 3.52 -18.63 30.00
CA ARG A 102 2.93 -19.73 30.78
C ARG A 102 3.95 -20.75 31.29
N ASP A 103 5.14 -20.76 30.71
CA ASP A 103 6.19 -21.70 31.12
C ASP A 103 6.95 -21.18 32.35
N PRO A 104 6.79 -21.80 33.53
CA PRO A 104 7.53 -21.39 34.73
C PRO A 104 9.05 -21.62 34.65
N ALA A 105 9.48 -22.50 33.71
CA ALA A 105 10.87 -22.82 33.49
C ALA A 105 11.55 -21.93 32.44
N PHE A 106 10.82 -20.95 31.88
CA PHE A 106 11.38 -20.04 30.88
C PHE A 106 12.48 -19.16 31.46
N ALA A 107 13.71 -19.47 31.13
CA ALA A 107 14.92 -18.81 31.64
C ALA A 107 15.33 -17.56 30.83
N GLY A 108 14.52 -17.16 29.83
CA GLY A 108 14.89 -16.13 28.89
C GLY A 108 15.82 -16.56 27.76
N PRO A 109 16.03 -15.70 26.75
CA PRO A 109 16.88 -16.03 25.60
C PRO A 109 18.38 -16.11 26.01
N ARG A 110 19.11 -17.06 25.42
CA ARG A 110 20.55 -17.16 25.60
C ARG A 110 21.26 -16.06 24.81
N THR A 111 22.01 -15.21 25.49
CA THR A 111 22.75 -14.10 24.89
C THR A 111 24.09 -14.53 24.33
N SER A 112 24.39 -14.08 23.12
CA SER A 112 25.72 -14.21 22.49
C SER A 112 26.11 -12.86 21.90
N VAL A 113 27.37 -12.47 22.02
CA VAL A 113 27.91 -11.25 21.40
C VAL A 113 27.64 -11.22 19.89
N TRP A 114 27.79 -12.38 19.24
CA TRP A 114 27.44 -12.49 17.80
C TRP A 114 25.99 -12.25 17.50
N GLY A 115 25.08 -12.67 18.38
CA GLY A 115 23.64 -12.35 18.25
C GLY A 115 23.37 -10.86 18.27
N PHE A 116 23.97 -10.12 19.20
CA PHE A 116 23.84 -8.65 19.26
C PHE A 116 24.37 -7.96 18.01
N LEU A 117 25.52 -8.40 17.48
CA LEU A 117 26.10 -7.82 16.26
C LEU A 117 25.20 -8.09 15.03
N VAL A 118 24.67 -9.30 14.90
CA VAL A 118 23.75 -9.67 13.81
C VAL A 118 22.46 -8.88 13.90
N ILE A 119 21.85 -8.77 15.08
CA ILE A 119 20.62 -7.98 15.30
C ILE A 119 20.87 -6.49 15.00
N GLY A 120 21.97 -5.92 15.51
CA GLY A 120 22.31 -4.53 15.24
C GLY A 120 22.54 -4.24 13.75
N PHE A 121 23.19 -5.14 13.04
CA PHE A 121 23.38 -5.04 11.59
C PHE A 121 22.05 -5.16 10.84
N ALA A 122 21.18 -6.11 11.22
CA ALA A 122 19.86 -6.25 10.63
C ALA A 122 19.02 -4.97 10.81
N ILE A 123 18.92 -4.42 12.03
CA ILE A 123 18.23 -3.15 12.31
C ILE A 123 18.77 -2.03 11.42
N TRP A 124 20.09 -1.91 11.28
CA TRP A 124 20.70 -0.87 10.44
C TRP A 124 20.32 -1.01 8.97
N VAL A 125 20.35 -2.22 8.42
CA VAL A 125 19.97 -2.50 7.03
C VAL A 125 18.48 -2.22 6.82
N ASP A 126 17.61 -2.76 7.69
CA ASP A 126 16.16 -2.65 7.57
C ASP A 126 15.68 -1.19 7.72
N TRP A 127 16.36 -0.41 8.58
CA TRP A 127 16.09 1.03 8.70
C TRP A 127 16.38 1.80 7.41
N HIS A 128 17.50 1.51 6.73
CA HIS A 128 17.82 2.14 5.45
C HIS A 128 16.87 1.71 4.34
N ARG A 129 16.54 0.42 4.27
CA ARG A 129 15.59 -0.15 3.30
C ARG A 129 14.21 0.45 3.49
N SER A 130 13.66 0.37 4.69
CA SER A 130 12.34 0.89 5.03
C SER A 130 12.20 2.38 4.67
N ARG A 131 13.22 3.21 5.00
CA ARG A 131 13.19 4.63 4.65
C ARG A 131 13.23 4.88 3.15
N ALA A 132 14.04 4.14 2.41
CA ALA A 132 14.13 4.27 0.96
C ALA A 132 12.80 3.87 0.29
N LEU A 133 12.24 2.72 0.67
CA LEU A 133 10.96 2.22 0.19
C LEU A 133 9.81 3.18 0.52
N ALA A 134 9.68 3.60 1.79
CA ALA A 134 8.64 4.50 2.23
C ALA A 134 8.68 5.88 1.55
N ARG A 135 9.87 6.38 1.20
CA ARG A 135 10.02 7.62 0.44
C ARG A 135 9.47 7.45 -0.96
N VAL A 136 9.90 6.43 -1.69
CA VAL A 136 9.46 6.19 -3.07
C VAL A 136 7.98 5.79 -3.10
N ALA A 137 7.49 5.04 -2.11
CA ALA A 137 6.07 4.72 -1.96
C ALA A 137 5.21 5.99 -1.90
N ARG A 138 5.58 6.97 -1.06
CA ARG A 138 4.88 8.26 -0.96
C ARG A 138 4.94 9.10 -2.23
N GLU A 139 6.10 9.12 -2.91
CA GLU A 139 6.30 9.88 -4.14
C GLU A 139 5.51 9.30 -5.32
N THR A 140 5.23 8.01 -5.30
CA THR A 140 4.63 7.28 -6.43
C THR A 140 3.24 6.70 -6.15
N GLY A 141 2.73 6.81 -4.91
CA GLY A 141 1.48 6.19 -4.50
C GLY A 141 1.50 4.65 -4.53
N SER A 142 2.69 4.01 -4.52
CA SER A 142 2.83 2.57 -4.63
C SER A 142 2.49 1.86 -3.33
N GLN A 143 1.38 1.11 -3.31
CA GLN A 143 0.98 0.31 -2.15
C GLN A 143 1.91 -0.88 -1.90
N ALA A 144 2.49 -1.48 -2.95
CA ALA A 144 3.46 -2.56 -2.81
C ALA A 144 4.71 -2.09 -2.06
N LEU A 145 5.29 -0.93 -2.44
CA LEU A 145 6.45 -0.38 -1.73
C LEU A 145 6.12 0.07 -0.30
N GLU A 146 4.88 0.54 -0.06
CA GLU A 146 4.40 0.87 1.29
C GLU A 146 4.35 -0.37 2.17
N ALA A 147 3.82 -1.50 1.66
CA ALA A 147 3.74 -2.76 2.38
C ALA A 147 5.14 -3.30 2.72
N ASP A 148 6.06 -3.32 1.74
CA ASP A 148 7.45 -3.73 1.94
C ASP A 148 8.17 -2.84 2.97
N ALA A 149 7.92 -1.51 2.95
CA ALA A 149 8.46 -0.60 3.96
C ALA A 149 7.93 -0.88 5.38
N LEU A 150 6.64 -1.20 5.52
CA LEU A 150 6.01 -1.54 6.79
C LEU A 150 6.48 -2.89 7.32
N HIS A 151 6.74 -3.86 6.43
CA HIS A 151 7.34 -5.14 6.78
C HIS A 151 8.68 -4.92 7.51
N PHE A 152 9.61 -4.16 6.91
CA PHE A 152 10.91 -3.87 7.54
C PHE A 152 10.81 -3.01 8.80
N GLN A 153 9.81 -2.13 8.91
CA GLN A 153 9.54 -1.42 10.17
C GLN A 153 9.11 -2.38 11.28
N SER A 154 8.30 -3.38 10.95
CA SER A 154 7.93 -4.46 11.87
C SER A 154 9.14 -5.24 12.35
N ASP A 155 10.08 -5.58 11.45
CA ASP A 155 11.31 -6.30 11.79
C ASP A 155 12.23 -5.48 12.71
N ILE A 156 12.34 -4.16 12.46
CA ILE A 156 13.05 -3.24 13.36
C ILE A 156 12.43 -3.23 14.75
N LEU A 157 11.09 -3.13 14.84
CA LEU A 157 10.38 -3.13 16.12
C LEU A 157 10.55 -4.46 16.85
N SER A 158 10.45 -5.59 16.14
CA SER A 158 10.65 -6.92 16.68
C SER A 158 12.08 -7.10 17.20
N SER A 159 13.07 -6.68 16.41
CA SER A 159 14.47 -6.70 16.82
C SER A 159 14.77 -5.81 18.04
N ALA A 160 14.14 -4.62 18.11
CA ALA A 160 14.24 -3.75 19.27
C ALA A 160 13.59 -4.37 20.52
N ALA A 161 12.45 -5.04 20.37
CA ALA A 161 11.80 -5.79 21.44
C ALA A 161 12.71 -6.90 21.99
N VAL A 162 13.37 -7.65 21.12
CA VAL A 162 14.35 -8.67 21.52
C VAL A 162 15.50 -8.03 22.32
N LEU A 163 16.04 -6.89 21.89
CA LEU A 163 17.10 -6.20 22.63
C LEU A 163 16.63 -5.74 24.01
N LEU A 164 15.40 -5.22 24.12
CA LEU A 164 14.78 -4.82 25.40
C LEU A 164 14.53 -6.06 26.28
N GLY A 165 14.06 -7.15 25.71
CA GLY A 165 13.87 -8.43 26.39
C GLY A 165 15.16 -8.98 26.97
N LEU A 166 16.25 -8.97 26.18
CA LEU A 166 17.59 -9.35 26.61
C LEU A 166 18.10 -8.48 27.78
N GLY A 167 17.89 -7.16 27.68
CA GLY A 167 18.21 -6.23 28.75
C GLY A 167 17.41 -6.52 30.03
N GLY A 168 16.11 -6.78 29.92
CA GLY A 168 15.25 -7.16 31.03
C GLY A 168 15.66 -8.48 31.67
N ALA A 169 15.97 -9.49 30.87
CA ALA A 169 16.49 -10.78 31.36
C ALA A 169 17.82 -10.63 32.13
N ALA A 170 18.71 -9.76 31.66
CA ALA A 170 19.98 -9.46 32.36
C ALA A 170 19.74 -8.76 33.71
N LEU A 171 18.61 -8.05 33.88
CA LEU A 171 18.15 -7.42 35.13
C LEU A 171 17.34 -8.39 36.04
N GLY A 172 17.21 -9.65 35.66
CA GLY A 172 16.44 -10.66 36.42
C GLY A 172 14.94 -10.70 36.10
N LEU A 173 14.52 -10.11 34.99
CA LEU A 173 13.13 -10.09 34.51
C LEU A 173 12.99 -10.93 33.23
N PRO A 174 12.96 -12.28 33.29
CA PRO A 174 12.92 -13.13 32.10
C PRO A 174 11.64 -12.95 31.26
N GLN A 175 10.55 -12.48 31.88
CA GLN A 175 9.27 -12.22 31.22
C GLN A 175 9.27 -10.93 30.37
N ALA A 176 10.30 -10.09 30.46
CA ALA A 176 10.38 -8.84 29.69
C ALA A 176 10.40 -9.11 28.15
N ASP A 177 11.05 -10.18 27.71
CA ASP A 177 11.10 -10.56 26.28
C ASP A 177 9.71 -10.91 25.72
N PRO A 178 8.94 -11.87 26.25
CA PRO A 178 7.63 -12.17 25.69
C PRO A 178 6.62 -11.03 25.87
N ILE A 179 6.72 -10.20 26.91
CA ILE A 179 5.86 -9.00 27.06
C ILE A 179 6.16 -7.98 25.96
N ALA A 180 7.46 -7.71 25.68
CA ALA A 180 7.86 -6.81 24.60
C ALA A 180 7.38 -7.33 23.24
N ALA A 181 7.49 -8.63 22.98
CA ALA A 181 7.00 -9.28 21.77
C ALA A 181 5.49 -9.13 21.59
N VAL A 182 4.69 -9.28 22.67
CA VAL A 182 3.23 -9.05 22.63
C VAL A 182 2.92 -7.61 22.24
N VAL A 183 3.57 -6.63 22.87
CA VAL A 183 3.33 -5.20 22.58
C VAL A 183 3.62 -4.89 21.12
N VAL A 184 4.77 -5.34 20.61
CA VAL A 184 5.14 -5.14 19.19
C VAL A 184 4.16 -5.81 18.25
N ALA A 185 3.80 -7.07 18.49
CA ALA A 185 2.87 -7.79 17.63
C ALA A 185 1.50 -7.09 17.55
N LEU A 186 0.99 -6.54 18.66
CA LEU A 186 -0.26 -5.77 18.67
C LEU A 186 -0.14 -4.45 17.89
N VAL A 187 0.99 -3.74 17.99
CA VAL A 187 1.25 -2.53 17.20
C VAL A 187 1.30 -2.86 15.71
N VAL A 188 2.00 -3.93 15.33
CA VAL A 188 2.10 -4.37 13.94
C VAL A 188 0.73 -4.78 13.38
N LEU A 189 -0.06 -5.53 14.15
CA LEU A 189 -1.43 -5.90 13.75
C LEU A 189 -2.33 -4.67 13.53
N HIS A 190 -2.22 -3.66 14.38
CA HIS A 190 -2.98 -2.41 14.22
C HIS A 190 -2.64 -1.70 12.91
N VAL A 191 -1.33 -1.57 12.60
CA VAL A 191 -0.88 -0.94 11.36
C VAL A 191 -1.24 -1.78 10.12
N ALA A 192 -1.03 -3.09 10.19
CA ALA A 192 -1.37 -4.04 9.12
C ALA A 192 -2.85 -4.01 8.78
N TRP A 193 -3.75 -3.86 9.77
CA TRP A 193 -5.18 -3.75 9.55
C TRP A 193 -5.55 -2.58 8.63
N GLY A 194 -4.92 -1.43 8.82
CA GLY A 194 -5.12 -0.27 7.97
C GLY A 194 -4.71 -0.52 6.52
N LEU A 195 -3.57 -1.20 6.30
CA LEU A 195 -3.05 -1.48 4.97
C LEU A 195 -3.86 -2.57 4.26
N ILE A 196 -4.18 -3.69 4.94
CA ILE A 196 -5.00 -4.77 4.33
C ILE A 196 -6.36 -4.24 3.88
N ARG A 197 -6.99 -3.41 4.71
CA ARG A 197 -8.27 -2.77 4.38
C ARG A 197 -8.16 -1.90 3.13
N ARG A 198 -7.10 -1.08 3.00
CA ARG A 198 -6.87 -0.25 1.80
C ARG A 198 -6.63 -1.10 0.56
N SER A 199 -5.80 -2.14 0.66
CA SER A 199 -5.50 -3.05 -0.46
C SER A 199 -6.75 -3.80 -0.93
N VAL A 200 -7.55 -4.33 0.00
CA VAL A 200 -8.84 -4.99 -0.31
C VAL A 200 -9.80 -4.01 -0.96
N HIS A 201 -9.93 -2.78 -0.45
CA HIS A 201 -10.81 -1.78 -1.03
C HIS A 201 -10.39 -1.42 -2.47
N ALA A 202 -9.09 -1.28 -2.74
CA ALA A 202 -8.58 -1.01 -4.08
C ALA A 202 -8.83 -2.18 -5.05
N LEU A 203 -8.68 -3.43 -4.57
CA LEU A 203 -8.98 -4.63 -5.36
C LEU A 203 -10.47 -4.76 -5.69
N LEU A 204 -11.35 -4.30 -4.79
CA LEU A 204 -12.80 -4.30 -4.94
C LEU A 204 -13.36 -3.00 -5.59
N ASP A 205 -12.52 -2.22 -6.25
CA ASP A 205 -12.89 -0.99 -6.97
C ASP A 205 -13.60 0.05 -6.09
N ARG A 206 -13.32 0.09 -4.77
CA ARG A 206 -13.85 1.13 -3.91
C ARG A 206 -13.25 2.49 -4.29
N ALA A 207 -14.13 3.48 -4.43
CA ALA A 207 -13.72 4.85 -4.66
C ALA A 207 -12.86 5.39 -3.50
N PRO A 208 -11.73 6.08 -3.78
CA PRO A 208 -11.01 6.80 -2.75
C PRO A 208 -11.90 7.87 -2.11
N GLU A 209 -11.74 8.10 -0.81
CA GLU A 209 -12.59 9.00 -0.04
C GLU A 209 -12.51 10.44 -0.57
N GLY A 210 -13.67 11.05 -0.82
CA GLY A 210 -13.79 12.42 -1.31
C GLY A 210 -13.48 12.64 -2.79
N VAL A 211 -12.88 11.68 -3.49
CA VAL A 211 -12.45 11.87 -4.90
C VAL A 211 -13.65 11.96 -5.83
N ALA A 212 -14.69 11.14 -5.64
CA ALA A 212 -15.88 11.20 -6.47
C ALA A 212 -16.60 12.56 -6.35
N ASP A 213 -16.67 13.12 -5.14
CA ASP A 213 -17.29 14.43 -4.89
C ASP A 213 -16.46 15.58 -5.47
N ASP A 214 -15.12 15.50 -5.41
CA ASP A 214 -14.25 16.51 -6.03
C ASP A 214 -14.36 16.46 -7.56
N VAL A 215 -14.36 15.27 -8.17
CA VAL A 215 -14.57 15.09 -9.60
C VAL A 215 -15.93 15.64 -10.01
N ARG A 216 -17.01 15.33 -9.27
CA ARG A 216 -18.36 15.86 -9.54
C ARG A 216 -18.36 17.39 -9.54
N LYS A 217 -17.76 18.05 -8.55
CA LYS A 217 -17.68 19.52 -8.46
C LYS A 217 -16.94 20.13 -9.64
N ARG A 218 -15.81 19.53 -10.06
CA ARG A 218 -15.04 20.01 -11.22
C ARG A 218 -15.83 19.89 -12.51
N VAL A 219 -16.50 18.77 -12.70
CA VAL A 219 -17.34 18.51 -13.89
C VAL A 219 -18.53 19.46 -13.95
N GLN A 220 -19.22 19.67 -12.82
CA GLN A 220 -20.37 20.58 -12.74
C GLN A 220 -20.00 22.03 -13.06
N ALA A 221 -18.76 22.44 -12.84
CA ALA A 221 -18.28 23.79 -13.16
C ALA A 221 -17.94 24.00 -14.65
N VAL A 222 -17.99 22.94 -15.48
CA VAL A 222 -17.67 23.03 -16.90
C VAL A 222 -18.83 23.62 -17.67
N THR A 223 -18.58 24.73 -18.40
CA THR A 223 -19.59 25.38 -19.22
C THR A 223 -20.14 24.43 -20.28
N GLY A 224 -21.45 24.27 -20.31
CA GLY A 224 -22.19 23.39 -21.23
C GLY A 224 -22.63 22.07 -20.59
N VAL A 225 -22.18 21.76 -19.35
CA VAL A 225 -22.72 20.68 -18.54
C VAL A 225 -23.96 21.21 -17.83
N GLU A 226 -25.11 20.64 -18.13
CA GLU A 226 -26.38 20.99 -17.48
C GLU A 226 -26.55 20.23 -16.17
N GLU A 227 -26.23 18.93 -16.19
CA GLU A 227 -26.32 18.05 -15.02
C GLU A 227 -25.20 16.99 -15.03
N VAL A 228 -24.72 16.61 -13.86
CA VAL A 228 -23.83 15.45 -13.68
C VAL A 228 -24.65 14.29 -13.11
N ASP A 229 -25.02 13.36 -13.98
CA ASP A 229 -25.86 12.22 -13.64
C ASP A 229 -25.12 11.27 -12.68
N SER A 230 -23.98 10.75 -13.10
CA SER A 230 -23.18 9.85 -12.27
C SER A 230 -21.67 10.08 -12.40
N VAL A 231 -20.97 9.82 -11.31
CA VAL A 231 -19.50 9.80 -11.25
C VAL A 231 -19.07 8.52 -10.57
N ARG A 232 -18.29 7.71 -11.28
CA ARG A 232 -17.67 6.50 -10.75
C ARG A 232 -16.16 6.64 -10.82
N VAL A 233 -15.49 6.41 -9.70
CA VAL A 233 -14.04 6.48 -9.64
C VAL A 233 -13.49 5.22 -8.98
N ARG A 234 -12.35 4.74 -9.45
CA ARG A 234 -11.60 3.63 -8.87
C ARG A 234 -10.11 3.81 -9.10
N THR A 235 -9.31 3.09 -8.34
CA THR A 235 -7.85 3.06 -8.52
C THR A 235 -7.39 1.71 -9.05
N SER A 236 -6.30 1.72 -9.83
CA SER A 236 -5.57 0.54 -10.27
C SER A 236 -4.08 0.79 -10.02
N GLY A 237 -3.57 0.36 -8.86
CA GLY A 237 -2.30 0.85 -8.33
C GLY A 237 -2.38 2.37 -8.09
N PRO A 238 -1.42 3.15 -8.61
CA PRO A 238 -1.44 4.60 -8.50
C PRO A 238 -2.40 5.31 -9.48
N ASP A 239 -2.87 4.61 -10.52
CA ASP A 239 -3.69 5.20 -11.60
C ASP A 239 -5.13 5.38 -11.15
N LEU A 240 -5.70 6.58 -11.35
CA LEU A 240 -7.11 6.87 -11.15
C LEU A 240 -7.87 6.64 -12.45
N HIS A 241 -8.99 5.92 -12.37
CA HIS A 241 -9.97 5.78 -13.43
C HIS A 241 -11.26 6.51 -13.03
N ALA A 242 -11.75 7.42 -13.88
CA ALA A 242 -13.00 8.14 -13.68
C ALA A 242 -13.92 7.91 -14.87
N GLU A 243 -15.14 7.48 -14.60
CA GLU A 243 -16.24 7.39 -15.54
C GLU A 243 -17.29 8.42 -15.12
N VAL A 244 -17.64 9.32 -16.03
CA VAL A 244 -18.55 10.44 -15.76
C VAL A 244 -19.67 10.42 -16.78
N VAL A 245 -20.89 10.48 -16.32
CA VAL A 245 -22.08 10.68 -17.19
C VAL A 245 -22.58 12.10 -16.98
N VAL A 246 -22.66 12.85 -18.07
CA VAL A 246 -23.13 14.25 -18.08
C VAL A 246 -24.30 14.39 -18.97
N ARG A 247 -25.28 15.25 -18.59
CA ARG A 247 -26.40 15.64 -19.41
C ARG A 247 -26.14 16.99 -20.08
N LEU A 248 -26.27 17.01 -21.38
CA LEU A 248 -26.01 18.16 -22.25
C LEU A 248 -27.27 18.55 -23.03
N ASP A 249 -27.31 19.79 -23.56
CA ASP A 249 -28.36 20.24 -24.45
C ASP A 249 -28.47 19.34 -25.69
N GLY A 250 -29.55 18.55 -25.78
CA GLY A 250 -29.81 17.61 -26.87
C GLY A 250 -30.08 18.28 -28.23
N GLY A 251 -30.32 19.60 -28.29
CA GLY A 251 -30.49 20.37 -29.53
C GLY A 251 -29.16 20.77 -30.19
N ARG A 252 -28.03 20.51 -29.57
CA ARG A 252 -26.72 20.90 -30.10
C ARG A 252 -26.10 19.80 -30.99
N PRO A 253 -25.22 20.18 -31.94
CA PRO A 253 -24.51 19.22 -32.76
C PRO A 253 -23.59 18.30 -31.94
N LEU A 254 -23.35 17.06 -32.41
CA LEU A 254 -22.43 16.11 -31.76
C LEU A 254 -21.02 16.69 -31.58
N THR A 255 -20.54 17.51 -32.52
CA THR A 255 -19.22 18.20 -32.41
C THR A 255 -19.16 19.09 -31.17
N TRP A 256 -20.22 19.85 -30.87
CA TRP A 256 -20.29 20.67 -29.66
C TRP A 256 -20.33 19.80 -28.40
N ALA A 257 -21.10 18.71 -28.41
CA ALA A 257 -21.08 17.77 -27.27
C ALA A 257 -19.71 17.18 -27.02
N HIS A 258 -18.97 16.82 -28.08
CA HIS A 258 -17.60 16.35 -27.99
C HIS A 258 -16.68 17.42 -27.39
N ASP A 259 -16.76 18.68 -27.83
CA ASP A 259 -15.97 19.78 -27.25
C ASP A 259 -16.27 19.99 -25.75
N VAL A 260 -17.50 19.72 -25.29
CA VAL A 260 -17.86 19.75 -23.86
C VAL A 260 -17.20 18.58 -23.14
N THR A 261 -17.26 17.35 -23.68
CA THR A 261 -16.62 16.18 -23.05
C THR A 261 -15.12 16.32 -22.93
N ASP A 262 -14.44 16.93 -23.90
CA ASP A 262 -13.01 17.23 -23.84
C ASP A 262 -12.68 18.23 -22.71
N ARG A 263 -13.53 19.27 -22.52
CA ARG A 263 -13.37 20.18 -21.37
C ARG A 263 -13.61 19.50 -20.02
N VAL A 264 -14.56 18.59 -19.96
CA VAL A 264 -14.81 17.78 -18.75
C VAL A 264 -13.58 16.92 -18.44
N GLU A 265 -13.01 16.24 -19.45
CA GLU A 265 -11.79 15.46 -19.28
C GLU A 265 -10.62 16.32 -18.79
N ALA A 266 -10.43 17.50 -19.39
CA ALA A 266 -9.40 18.45 -18.99
C ALA A 266 -9.59 18.95 -17.54
N ALA A 267 -10.81 19.28 -17.13
CA ALA A 267 -11.12 19.74 -15.78
C ALA A 267 -10.83 18.66 -14.70
N VAL A 268 -11.09 17.40 -15.01
CA VAL A 268 -10.72 16.29 -14.11
C VAL A 268 -9.21 16.13 -14.06
N LYS A 269 -8.51 16.16 -15.20
CA LYS A 269 -7.05 16.03 -15.30
C LYS A 269 -6.29 17.20 -14.66
N GLU A 270 -6.89 18.35 -14.52
CA GLU A 270 -6.29 19.48 -13.80
C GLU A 270 -6.06 19.14 -12.32
N GLY A 271 -6.98 18.41 -11.69
CA GLY A 271 -6.81 17.91 -10.31
C GLY A 271 -6.11 16.57 -10.21
N TYR A 272 -6.19 15.75 -11.25
CA TYR A 272 -5.67 14.39 -11.32
C TYR A 272 -4.94 14.14 -12.64
N PRO A 273 -3.69 14.63 -12.81
CA PRO A 273 -2.99 14.66 -14.10
C PRO A 273 -2.84 13.29 -14.80
N GLU A 274 -2.70 12.22 -14.01
CA GLU A 274 -2.54 10.84 -14.51
C GLU A 274 -3.87 10.09 -14.62
N ALA A 275 -5.04 10.77 -14.39
CA ALA A 275 -6.33 10.11 -14.45
C ALA A 275 -6.70 9.69 -15.88
N ARG A 276 -7.25 8.49 -15.98
CA ARG A 276 -7.94 8.03 -17.19
C ARG A 276 -9.41 8.34 -17.05
N VAL A 277 -9.88 9.27 -17.86
CA VAL A 277 -11.25 9.79 -17.79
C VAL A 277 -12.03 9.30 -19.01
N THR A 278 -13.22 8.78 -18.76
CA THR A 278 -14.20 8.46 -19.80
C THR A 278 -15.46 9.29 -19.52
N VAL A 279 -15.89 10.07 -20.50
CA VAL A 279 -17.09 10.90 -20.39
C VAL A 279 -18.17 10.36 -21.33
N HIS A 280 -19.31 10.04 -20.77
CA HIS A 280 -20.52 9.70 -21.52
C HIS A 280 -21.48 10.88 -21.50
N ALA A 281 -21.84 11.38 -22.67
CA ALA A 281 -22.79 12.49 -22.82
C ALA A 281 -24.17 11.96 -23.16
N GLU A 282 -25.16 12.32 -22.34
CA GLU A 282 -26.58 12.04 -22.60
C GLU A 282 -27.34 13.35 -22.95
N PRO A 283 -28.28 13.32 -23.87
CA PRO A 283 -29.11 14.48 -24.15
C PRO A 283 -30.07 14.73 -22.98
N LEU A 284 -30.18 15.97 -22.54
CA LEU A 284 -31.29 16.39 -21.67
C LEU A 284 -32.58 16.33 -22.48
N SER A 285 -33.55 15.50 -22.03
CA SER A 285 -34.85 15.40 -22.70
C SER A 285 -35.62 16.71 -22.56
N PRO A 286 -36.36 17.16 -23.62
CA PRO A 286 -37.16 18.38 -23.51
C PRO A 286 -38.24 18.37 -22.40
N ALA A 287 -38.60 17.18 -21.91
CA ALA A 287 -39.54 17.01 -20.78
C ALA A 287 -38.85 17.20 -19.42
N GLU A 288 -37.50 17.16 -19.36
CA GLU A 288 -36.69 17.31 -18.14
C GLU A 288 -35.92 18.65 -18.12
N ALA A 289 -35.97 19.42 -19.22
CA ALA A 289 -35.39 20.75 -19.27
C ALA A 289 -36.16 21.68 -18.31
N PRO A 290 -35.46 22.46 -17.44
CA PRO A 290 -36.12 23.47 -16.61
C PRO A 290 -36.97 24.37 -17.51
N SER A 291 -38.23 24.55 -17.14
CA SER A 291 -39.11 25.42 -17.90
C SER A 291 -38.53 26.84 -17.97
N GLU A 292 -38.79 27.61 -19.04
CA GLU A 292 -38.32 28.99 -19.14
C GLU A 292 -38.82 29.84 -17.95
N GLU A 293 -39.93 29.45 -17.30
CA GLU A 293 -40.42 30.06 -16.06
C GLU A 293 -39.50 29.83 -14.84
N ASP A 294 -38.84 28.69 -14.75
CA ASP A 294 -37.88 28.42 -13.65
C ASP A 294 -36.57 29.22 -13.79
N ARG A 295 -36.21 29.62 -15.00
CA ARG A 295 -35.01 30.46 -15.28
C ARG A 295 -35.23 31.93 -14.99
N GLU A 296 -36.51 32.44 -15.07
CA GLU A 296 -36.85 33.84 -14.78
C GLU A 296 -36.96 34.12 -13.27
N THR A 297 -37.31 33.12 -12.47
CA THR A 297 -37.42 33.31 -10.99
C THR A 297 -36.08 33.38 -10.27
N ASP A 298 -34.99 32.85 -10.84
CA ASP A 298 -33.64 32.91 -10.24
C ASP A 298 -32.85 34.20 -10.60
N SER A 299 -33.45 35.08 -11.41
CA SER A 299 -32.86 36.34 -11.88
C SER A 299 -33.44 37.61 -11.24
N LEU A 300 -34.20 37.51 -10.15
CA LEU A 300 -34.70 38.67 -9.42
C LEU A 300 -33.80 38.98 -8.18
N PRO A 301 -33.43 40.28 -8.02
CA PRO A 301 -32.39 40.74 -7.08
C PRO A 301 -32.75 40.58 -5.60
#